data_ebac6e45d033b6d03417c2d0c7cd66ff
#
_entry.id   ebac6e45d033b6d03417c2d0c7cd66ff
#
_cell.length_a   1.000
_cell.length_b   1.000
_cell.length_c   1.000
_cell.angle_alpha   90.00
_cell.angle_beta   90.00
_cell.angle_gamma   90.00
#
_symmetry.space_group_name_H-M   'P 1'
#
loop_
_entity.id
_entity.type
_entity.pdbx_description
1 polymer ?
#
loop_
_entity_poly.entity_id
_entity_poly.type
_entity_poly.pdbx_seq_one_letter_code
_entity_poly.pdbx_strand_id
1 'polypeptide(L)'
;MNKELIEELKAQDFNVVAVSKTRTKEEIDEVAKMGLTTFGENRVQEFIDKYDPKYTWHIIGHLQTNKVKYIVGKVDVIESLDSLKLAEEIEKQANKHGIIQKILVELKISEDPNKTGYPFKGAKNFISQLQEFKHIQIKGIMCVASKTEDQALV
;
A
#
# COMPACT_ATOMS: atom_id res chain seq x y z
N MET A 1 1.07 -6.09 -23.21
CA MET A 1 0.14 -5.59 -22.19
C MET A 1 -1.28 -5.94 -22.58
N ASN A 2 -2.09 -6.49 -21.66
CA ASN A 2 -3.45 -6.93 -21.99
C ASN A 2 -4.45 -5.75 -21.85
N LYS A 3 -4.79 -5.13 -22.99
CA LYS A 3 -5.70 -3.98 -23.06
C LYS A 3 -7.13 -4.34 -22.67
N GLU A 4 -7.59 -5.53 -23.05
CA GLU A 4 -8.94 -6.01 -22.72
C GLU A 4 -9.13 -6.13 -21.20
N LEU A 5 -8.15 -6.69 -20.49
CA LEU A 5 -8.16 -6.76 -19.02
C LEU A 5 -8.22 -5.38 -18.37
N ILE A 6 -7.50 -4.38 -18.92
CA ILE A 6 -7.52 -3.03 -18.36
C ILE A 6 -8.91 -2.39 -18.52
N GLU A 7 -9.56 -2.55 -19.66
CA GLU A 7 -10.92 -2.06 -19.87
C GLU A 7 -11.94 -2.79 -18.97
N GLU A 8 -11.78 -4.10 -18.81
CA GLU A 8 -12.60 -4.88 -17.87
C GLU A 8 -12.46 -4.39 -16.44
N LEU A 9 -11.21 -4.17 -15.97
CA LEU A 9 -10.94 -3.66 -14.62
C LEU A 9 -11.51 -2.26 -14.39
N LYS A 10 -11.44 -1.38 -15.38
CA LYS A 10 -12.02 -0.03 -15.33
C LYS A 10 -13.54 -0.03 -15.27
N ALA A 11 -14.18 -1.05 -15.84
CA ALA A 11 -15.64 -1.19 -15.82
C ALA A 11 -16.18 -1.67 -14.46
N GLN A 12 -15.31 -2.12 -13.55
CA GLN A 12 -15.70 -2.55 -12.21
C GLN A 12 -15.91 -1.35 -11.27
N ASP A 13 -16.77 -1.52 -10.28
CA ASP A 13 -17.02 -0.53 -9.23
C ASP A 13 -16.03 -0.64 -8.06
N PHE A 14 -14.74 -0.63 -8.38
CA PHE A 14 -13.66 -0.60 -7.40
C PHE A 14 -12.42 0.14 -7.92
N ASN A 15 -11.60 0.61 -6.99
CA ASN A 15 -10.35 1.29 -7.32
C ASN A 15 -9.24 0.28 -7.61
N VAL A 16 -8.63 0.38 -8.80
CA VAL A 16 -7.53 -0.48 -9.20
C VAL A 16 -6.19 0.19 -8.88
N VAL A 17 -5.33 -0.53 -8.17
CA VAL A 17 -3.91 -0.18 -8.01
C VAL A 17 -3.09 -1.07 -8.92
N ALA A 18 -2.49 -0.47 -9.95
CA ALA A 18 -1.64 -1.19 -10.89
C ALA A 18 -0.27 -1.47 -10.26
N VAL A 19 0.06 -2.74 -10.05
CA VAL A 19 1.35 -3.13 -9.46
C VAL A 19 2.47 -2.92 -10.47
N SER A 20 3.37 -1.97 -10.19
CA SER A 20 4.43 -1.53 -11.10
C SER A 20 5.82 -2.03 -10.74
N LYS A 21 5.95 -2.91 -9.72
CA LYS A 21 7.24 -3.54 -9.40
C LYS A 21 7.85 -4.20 -10.64
N THR A 22 9.17 -4.04 -10.80
CA THR A 22 9.94 -4.56 -11.94
C THR A 22 9.57 -3.98 -13.32
N ARG A 23 8.71 -2.96 -13.38
CA ARG A 23 8.31 -2.29 -14.63
C ARG A 23 9.11 -1.00 -14.84
N THR A 24 9.27 -0.60 -16.09
CA THR A 24 9.94 0.66 -16.46
C THR A 24 8.98 1.84 -16.38
N LYS A 25 9.53 3.07 -16.43
CA LYS A 25 8.71 4.30 -16.49
C LYS A 25 7.85 4.34 -17.75
N GLU A 26 8.40 3.88 -18.87
CA GLU A 26 7.70 3.82 -20.15
C GLU A 26 6.49 2.88 -20.07
N GLU A 27 6.63 1.71 -19.45
CA GLU A 27 5.52 0.78 -19.21
C GLU A 27 4.44 1.40 -18.31
N ILE A 28 4.84 2.16 -17.26
CA ILE A 28 3.93 2.90 -16.38
C ILE A 28 3.17 3.96 -17.18
N ASP A 29 3.86 4.75 -18.00
CA ASP A 29 3.25 5.78 -18.85
C ASP A 29 2.26 5.17 -19.86
N GLU A 30 2.54 3.99 -20.40
CA GLU A 30 1.63 3.28 -21.29
C GLU A 30 0.35 2.85 -20.58
N VAL A 31 0.46 2.31 -19.35
CA VAL A 31 -0.71 1.93 -18.53
C VAL A 31 -1.53 3.17 -18.17
N ALA A 32 -0.86 4.27 -17.83
CA ALA A 32 -1.53 5.52 -17.49
C ALA A 32 -2.32 6.11 -18.68
N LYS A 33 -1.82 6.01 -19.91
CA LYS A 33 -2.54 6.40 -21.14
C LYS A 33 -3.82 5.58 -21.35
N MET A 34 -3.89 4.37 -20.79
CA MET A 34 -5.09 3.54 -20.82
C MET A 34 -6.08 3.84 -19.68
N GLY A 35 -5.75 4.83 -18.81
CA GLY A 35 -6.64 5.34 -17.75
C GLY A 35 -6.42 4.76 -16.35
N LEU A 36 -5.40 3.95 -16.12
CA LEU A 36 -4.99 3.52 -14.78
C LEU A 36 -3.81 4.38 -14.30
N THR A 37 -4.07 5.29 -13.38
CA THR A 37 -3.10 6.29 -12.91
C THR A 37 -2.66 6.10 -11.46
N THR A 38 -3.15 5.04 -10.79
CA THR A 38 -2.73 4.66 -9.45
C THR A 38 -1.81 3.44 -9.53
N PHE A 39 -0.61 3.59 -9.00
CA PHE A 39 0.44 2.57 -9.06
C PHE A 39 0.89 2.13 -7.67
N GLY A 40 1.21 0.84 -7.54
CA GLY A 40 1.70 0.25 -6.30
C GLY A 40 3.12 -0.29 -6.43
N GLU A 41 4.00 0.13 -5.52
CA GLU A 41 5.37 -0.35 -5.42
C GLU A 41 5.61 -1.14 -4.14
N ASN A 42 6.41 -2.20 -4.25
CA ASN A 42 6.81 -2.98 -3.10
C ASN A 42 8.02 -2.40 -2.39
N ARG A 43 8.96 -1.83 -3.13
CA ARG A 43 10.25 -1.35 -2.62
C ARG A 43 10.36 0.15 -2.74
N VAL A 44 10.78 0.79 -1.65
CA VAL A 44 10.97 2.25 -1.60
C VAL A 44 11.97 2.74 -2.65
N GLN A 45 13.05 1.96 -2.91
CA GLN A 45 14.03 2.34 -3.92
C GLN A 45 13.42 2.36 -5.32
N GLU A 46 12.67 1.33 -5.70
CA GLU A 46 11.97 1.31 -7.00
C GLU A 46 10.97 2.46 -7.13
N PHE A 47 10.25 2.77 -6.04
CA PHE A 47 9.36 3.93 -6.00
C PHE A 47 10.11 5.23 -6.27
N ILE A 48 11.25 5.48 -5.58
CA ILE A 48 12.03 6.71 -5.75
C ILE A 48 12.50 6.86 -7.19
N ASP A 49 12.99 5.78 -7.80
CA ASP A 49 13.54 5.78 -9.16
C ASP A 49 12.46 6.05 -10.23
N LYS A 50 11.19 5.69 -9.92
CA LYS A 50 10.05 5.79 -10.84
C LYS A 50 9.12 6.96 -10.54
N TYR A 51 9.24 7.57 -9.36
CA TYR A 51 8.30 8.58 -8.88
C TYR A 51 8.06 9.69 -9.89
N ASP A 52 6.80 9.95 -10.16
CA ASP A 52 6.30 11.07 -10.94
C ASP A 52 5.04 11.62 -10.24
N PRO A 53 5.00 12.91 -9.86
CA PRO A 53 3.89 13.50 -9.12
C PRO A 53 2.57 13.57 -9.92
N LYS A 54 2.60 13.28 -11.22
CA LYS A 54 1.38 13.21 -12.04
C LYS A 54 0.56 11.94 -11.77
N TYR A 55 1.14 10.94 -11.10
CA TYR A 55 0.50 9.68 -10.76
C TYR A 55 0.21 9.57 -9.26
N THR A 56 -0.79 8.78 -8.91
CA THR A 56 -1.08 8.40 -7.53
C THR A 56 -0.25 7.18 -7.17
N TRP A 57 0.46 7.23 -6.04
CA TRP A 57 1.37 6.18 -5.63
C TRP A 57 0.96 5.54 -4.31
N HIS A 58 1.02 4.22 -4.26
CA HIS A 58 0.87 3.43 -3.04
C HIS A 58 2.15 2.64 -2.75
N ILE A 59 2.47 2.46 -1.47
CA ILE A 59 3.44 1.45 -1.04
C ILE A 59 2.65 0.25 -0.55
N ILE A 60 2.79 -0.87 -1.24
CA ILE A 60 2.03 -2.10 -1.02
C ILE A 60 2.87 -3.24 -0.44
N GLY A 61 4.18 -3.10 -0.37
CA GLY A 61 5.09 -4.08 0.21
C GLY A 61 5.57 -3.69 1.60
N HIS A 62 6.23 -4.64 2.28
CA HIS A 62 6.77 -4.41 3.62
C HIS A 62 7.66 -3.16 3.67
N LEU A 63 7.35 -2.26 4.60
CA LEU A 63 8.02 -0.97 4.75
C LEU A 63 8.92 -0.95 5.98
N GLN A 64 10.22 -0.77 5.75
CA GLN A 64 11.17 -0.56 6.83
C GLN A 64 11.05 0.87 7.40
N THR A 65 11.12 1.01 8.73
CA THR A 65 10.99 2.31 9.42
C THR A 65 11.98 3.37 8.92
N ASN A 66 13.22 2.98 8.66
CA ASN A 66 14.26 3.89 8.16
C ASN A 66 14.00 4.41 6.72
N LYS A 67 13.04 3.82 6.00
CA LYS A 67 12.65 4.21 4.64
C LYS A 67 11.43 5.13 4.58
N VAL A 68 10.67 5.25 5.66
CA VAL A 68 9.45 6.07 5.75
C VAL A 68 9.69 7.53 5.31
N LYS A 69 10.81 8.13 5.70
CA LYS A 69 11.18 9.52 5.36
C LYS A 69 11.28 9.81 3.86
N TYR A 70 11.43 8.78 3.02
CA TYR A 70 11.57 8.95 1.56
C TYR A 70 10.22 8.95 0.82
N ILE A 71 9.16 8.47 1.47
CA ILE A 71 7.85 8.24 0.84
C ILE A 71 6.75 9.12 1.39
N VAL A 72 6.77 9.47 2.69
CA VAL A 72 5.77 10.35 3.30
C VAL A 72 5.76 11.72 2.60
N GLY A 73 4.57 12.19 2.23
CA GLY A 73 4.39 13.39 1.43
C GLY A 73 4.47 13.19 -0.09
N LYS A 74 4.76 11.97 -0.56
CA LYS A 74 4.82 11.61 -1.98
C LYS A 74 3.84 10.50 -2.35
N VAL A 75 3.55 9.59 -1.42
CA VAL A 75 2.59 8.51 -1.62
C VAL A 75 1.23 8.88 -1.05
N ASP A 76 0.15 8.47 -1.73
CA ASP A 76 -1.21 8.67 -1.24
C ASP A 76 -1.52 7.70 -0.10
N VAL A 77 -1.22 6.42 -0.27
CA VAL A 77 -1.52 5.39 0.74
C VAL A 77 -0.31 4.50 1.02
N ILE A 78 -0.05 4.23 2.29
CA ILE A 78 0.83 3.15 2.74
C ILE A 78 -0.07 1.99 3.16
N GLU A 79 -0.03 0.87 2.42
CA GLU A 79 -0.93 -0.27 2.62
C GLU A 79 -0.39 -1.34 3.57
N SER A 80 0.85 -1.17 4.03
CA SER A 80 1.62 -2.18 4.74
C SER A 80 1.93 -1.81 6.21
N LEU A 81 1.02 -1.07 6.86
CA LEU A 81 1.20 -0.74 8.28
C LEU A 81 0.91 -1.96 9.16
N ASP A 82 1.94 -2.52 9.79
CA ASP A 82 1.89 -3.76 10.54
C ASP A 82 2.47 -3.69 11.96
N SER A 83 2.91 -2.51 12.43
CA SER A 83 3.47 -2.37 13.77
C SER A 83 3.36 -0.95 14.31
N LEU A 84 3.32 -0.81 15.65
CA LEU A 84 3.33 0.50 16.31
C LEU A 84 4.61 1.28 16.00
N LYS A 85 5.75 0.61 15.97
CA LYS A 85 7.04 1.24 15.64
C LYS A 85 7.01 1.89 14.26
N LEU A 86 6.39 1.22 13.28
CA LEU A 86 6.21 1.79 11.94
C LEU A 86 5.23 2.96 11.96
N ALA A 87 4.12 2.84 12.71
CA ALA A 87 3.15 3.92 12.88
C ALA A 87 3.78 5.17 13.51
N GLU A 88 4.60 5.03 14.55
CA GLU A 88 5.31 6.12 15.20
C GLU A 88 6.23 6.88 14.21
N GLU A 89 6.95 6.17 13.35
CA GLU A 89 7.80 6.83 12.35
C GLU A 89 6.96 7.51 11.25
N ILE A 90 5.86 6.90 10.81
CA ILE A 90 4.93 7.53 9.86
C ILE A 90 4.34 8.80 10.47
N GLU A 91 3.85 8.75 11.71
CA GLU A 91 3.33 9.90 12.44
C GLU A 91 4.34 11.04 12.50
N LYS A 92 5.58 10.72 12.91
CA LYS A 92 6.68 11.69 13.00
C LYS A 92 6.98 12.35 11.66
N GLN A 93 7.07 11.59 10.58
CA GLN A 93 7.36 12.14 9.25
C GLN A 93 6.15 12.91 8.69
N ALA A 94 4.92 12.44 8.88
CA ALA A 94 3.71 13.13 8.47
C ALA A 94 3.56 14.48 9.21
N ASN A 95 3.79 14.51 10.51
CA ASN A 95 3.82 15.74 11.29
C ASN A 95 4.87 16.73 10.77
N LYS A 96 6.09 16.25 10.49
CA LYS A 96 7.17 17.07 9.94
C LYS A 96 6.79 17.72 8.59
N HIS A 97 6.04 17.01 7.75
CA HIS A 97 5.56 17.51 6.47
C HIS A 97 4.23 18.29 6.56
N GLY A 98 3.61 18.36 7.75
CA GLY A 98 2.32 19.03 7.95
C GLY A 98 1.17 18.38 7.20
N ILE A 99 1.19 17.05 7.04
CA ILE A 99 0.17 16.29 6.32
C ILE A 99 -0.45 15.20 7.20
N ILE A 100 -1.56 14.65 6.74
CA ILE A 100 -2.17 13.43 7.28
C ILE A 100 -1.91 12.31 6.27
N GLN A 101 -1.14 11.30 6.67
CA GLN A 101 -0.83 10.15 5.83
C GLN A 101 -1.93 9.10 5.91
N LYS A 102 -2.51 8.76 4.77
CA LYS A 102 -3.46 7.65 4.67
C LYS A 102 -2.72 6.32 4.75
N ILE A 103 -3.31 5.36 5.48
CA ILE A 103 -2.76 4.02 5.63
C ILE A 103 -3.85 2.95 5.53
N LEU A 104 -3.44 1.73 5.13
CA LEU A 104 -4.18 0.50 5.43
C LEU A 104 -3.40 -0.29 6.48
N VAL A 105 -4.13 -0.93 7.38
CA VAL A 105 -3.54 -1.86 8.35
C VAL A 105 -3.38 -3.21 7.69
N GLU A 106 -2.14 -3.67 7.54
CA GLU A 106 -1.87 -5.00 7.00
C GLU A 106 -2.06 -6.05 8.08
N LEU A 107 -3.01 -6.96 7.87
CA LEU A 107 -3.28 -8.08 8.75
C LEU A 107 -2.77 -9.38 8.16
N LYS A 108 -2.09 -10.16 8.97
CA LYS A 108 -1.69 -11.52 8.62
C LYS A 108 -2.85 -12.47 8.85
N ILE A 109 -3.47 -12.91 7.75
CA ILE A 109 -4.56 -13.88 7.75
C ILE A 109 -4.11 -15.29 7.30
N SER A 110 -2.87 -15.39 6.79
CA SER A 110 -2.26 -16.64 6.33
C SER A 110 -1.36 -17.24 7.40
N GLU A 111 -1.33 -18.57 7.48
CA GLU A 111 -0.36 -19.30 8.32
C GLU A 111 1.03 -19.38 7.70
N ASP A 112 1.19 -18.98 6.44
CA ASP A 112 2.48 -18.93 5.75
C ASP A 112 3.46 -18.02 6.52
N PRO A 113 4.62 -18.55 6.99
CA PRO A 113 5.61 -17.78 7.74
C PRO A 113 6.23 -16.64 6.91
N ASN A 114 6.20 -16.73 5.59
CA ASN A 114 6.74 -15.71 4.69
C ASN A 114 5.79 -14.52 4.45
N LYS A 115 4.55 -14.58 4.95
CA LYS A 115 3.60 -13.47 4.85
C LYS A 115 3.81 -12.49 6.00
N THR A 116 3.76 -11.20 5.64
CA THR A 116 3.83 -10.06 6.59
C THR A 116 2.45 -9.68 7.11
N GLY A 117 2.40 -8.73 8.00
CA GLY A 117 1.17 -8.19 8.59
C GLY A 117 1.09 -8.38 10.09
N TYR A 118 0.28 -7.55 10.73
CA TYR A 118 -0.02 -7.68 12.15
C TYR A 118 -0.86 -8.95 12.39
N PRO A 119 -0.60 -9.75 13.42
CA PRO A 119 -1.39 -10.95 13.70
C PRO A 119 -2.88 -10.63 13.83
N PHE A 120 -3.73 -11.41 13.19
CA PHE A 120 -5.19 -11.21 13.23
C PHE A 120 -5.72 -11.19 14.65
N LYS A 121 -5.20 -12.10 15.50
CA LYS A 121 -5.45 -12.08 16.93
C LYS A 121 -4.80 -10.84 17.55
N GLY A 122 -5.60 -9.91 18.02
CA GLY A 122 -5.13 -8.63 18.58
C GLY A 122 -5.27 -7.44 17.63
N ALA A 123 -5.68 -7.64 16.40
CA ALA A 123 -5.85 -6.58 15.40
C ALA A 123 -6.76 -5.44 15.89
N LYS A 124 -7.84 -5.77 16.59
CA LYS A 124 -8.77 -4.78 17.15
C LYS A 124 -8.10 -3.83 18.15
N ASN A 125 -7.27 -4.37 19.05
CA ASN A 125 -6.51 -3.56 20.01
C ASN A 125 -5.43 -2.72 19.30
N PHE A 126 -4.75 -3.29 18.32
CA PHE A 126 -3.76 -2.58 17.50
C PHE A 126 -4.41 -1.39 16.78
N ILE A 127 -5.53 -1.60 16.10
CA ILE A 127 -6.25 -0.53 15.39
C ILE A 127 -6.70 0.56 16.39
N SER A 128 -7.17 0.18 17.58
CA SER A 128 -7.54 1.15 18.64
C SER A 128 -6.36 2.03 19.05
N GLN A 129 -5.17 1.45 19.21
CA GLN A 129 -3.96 2.22 19.52
C GLN A 129 -3.56 3.17 18.36
N LEU A 130 -3.76 2.75 17.12
CA LEU A 130 -3.46 3.60 15.95
C LEU A 130 -4.36 4.84 15.86
N GLN A 131 -5.56 4.80 16.42
CA GLN A 131 -6.49 5.95 16.42
C GLN A 131 -6.01 7.14 17.26
N GLU A 132 -5.02 6.94 18.12
CA GLU A 132 -4.42 8.01 18.93
C GLU A 132 -3.44 8.88 18.14
N PHE A 133 -2.97 8.42 16.99
CA PHE A 133 -2.08 9.18 16.12
C PHE A 133 -2.86 10.29 15.38
N LYS A 134 -2.28 11.50 15.33
CA LYS A 134 -2.96 12.68 14.78
C LYS A 134 -2.71 12.91 13.30
N HIS A 135 -1.60 12.38 12.79
CA HIS A 135 -1.17 12.56 11.39
C HIS A 135 -1.25 11.26 10.59
N ILE A 136 -1.97 10.27 11.11
CA ILE A 136 -2.29 9.02 10.42
C ILE A 136 -3.81 8.93 10.25
N GLN A 137 -4.25 8.59 9.04
CA GLN A 137 -5.64 8.28 8.74
C GLN A 137 -5.78 6.82 8.30
N ILE A 138 -6.45 6.00 9.11
CA ILE A 138 -6.77 4.63 8.75
C ILE A 138 -7.91 4.63 7.72
N LYS A 139 -7.65 4.10 6.52
CA LYS A 139 -8.62 4.00 5.42
C LYS A 139 -9.24 2.61 5.29
N GLY A 140 -8.65 1.61 5.95
CA GLY A 140 -9.13 0.24 5.88
C GLY A 140 -8.07 -0.78 6.26
N ILE A 141 -8.28 -1.99 5.81
CA ILE A 141 -7.44 -3.15 6.06
C ILE A 141 -6.90 -3.68 4.74
N MET A 142 -5.66 -4.13 4.74
CA MET A 142 -5.05 -4.89 3.66
C MET A 142 -4.69 -6.28 4.17
N CYS A 143 -4.82 -7.27 3.32
CA CYS A 143 -4.33 -8.61 3.58
C CYS A 143 -3.94 -9.31 2.29
N VAL A 144 -3.05 -10.30 2.42
CA VAL A 144 -2.67 -11.18 1.33
C VAL A 144 -3.17 -12.58 1.64
N ALA A 145 -4.17 -13.03 0.89
CA ALA A 145 -4.74 -14.37 1.05
C ALA A 145 -3.73 -15.47 0.73
N SER A 146 -3.96 -16.65 1.30
CA SER A 146 -3.21 -17.86 0.94
C SER A 146 -3.50 -18.24 -0.51
N LYS A 147 -2.49 -18.75 -1.21
CA LYS A 147 -2.71 -19.32 -2.53
C LYS A 147 -3.44 -20.66 -2.36
N THR A 148 -4.71 -20.70 -2.70
CA THR A 148 -5.55 -21.90 -2.61
C THR A 148 -6.56 -21.92 -3.77
N GLU A 149 -6.96 -23.12 -4.17
CA GLU A 149 -8.08 -23.33 -5.10
C GLU A 149 -9.41 -23.50 -4.34
N ASP A 150 -9.35 -23.66 -3.02
CA ASP A 150 -10.53 -23.79 -2.17
C ASP A 150 -11.08 -22.40 -1.82
N GLN A 151 -12.20 -22.04 -2.42
CA GLN A 151 -12.88 -20.76 -2.20
C GLN A 151 -13.41 -20.57 -0.75
N ALA A 152 -13.57 -21.67 0.01
CA ALA A 152 -13.99 -21.60 1.39
C ALA A 152 -12.88 -21.13 2.36
N LEU A 153 -11.62 -21.10 1.89
CA LEU A 153 -10.45 -20.67 2.67
C LEU A 153 -9.99 -19.23 2.36
N VAL A 154 -10.70 -18.50 1.49
CA VAL A 154 -10.35 -17.12 1.09
C VAL A 154 -11.33 -16.08 1.68
#